data_bd88ed223ccb10a3b9ccc38607fdf7dc
#
_entry.id   bd88ed223ccb10a3b9ccc38607fdf7dc
#
_cell.length_a   1.000
_cell.length_b   1.000
_cell.length_c   1.000
_cell.angle_alpha   90.00
_cell.angle_beta   90.00
_cell.angle_gamma   90.00
#
_symmetry.space_group_name_H-M   'P 1'
#
loop_
_entity.id
_entity.type
_entity.pdbx_description
1 polymer ?
#
loop_
_entity_poly.entity_id
_entity_poly.type
_entity_poly.pdbx_seq_one_letter_code
_entity_poly.pdbx_strand_id
1 'polypeptide(L)'
;MEDHPEQNPGNPRDDQPQSQEVRHTPVGALVPAHVASGTFSTGAVVLQGQHEFIVDFLLRMQQPQQVAARIVMPPPVIAQFIQALQDNLKKHEDRFGEILLPTPPVPNPDAQRQSAQDLYDQLKLADEKMSGVYANAVMIGHTGSEFSFDFITTFFPKSAVSSRVFLAAQNAKRLLDSLRHAYRQFQNRPENAADLPPGTLPPGALPPGALPPGAMPPDAVPPDDMPEQPDDGPSDGPPTDPFGGYHPENN
;
A
#
# COMPACT_ATOMS: atom_id res chain seq x y z
N MET A 1 -43.48 -1.98 55.51
CA MET A 1 -43.93 -1.72 54.13
C MET A 1 -42.66 -1.39 53.38
N GLU A 2 -41.96 -2.43 52.87
CA GLU A 2 -40.65 -2.27 52.18
C GLU A 2 -40.92 -2.21 50.70
N ASP A 3 -40.62 -1.06 50.11
CA ASP A 3 -40.65 -0.84 48.64
C ASP A 3 -39.44 -1.58 48.00
N HIS A 4 -39.72 -2.66 47.30
CA HIS A 4 -38.76 -3.25 46.39
C HIS A 4 -38.78 -2.50 45.07
N PRO A 5 -37.64 -2.02 44.54
CA PRO A 5 -37.59 -1.45 43.21
C PRO A 5 -37.72 -2.61 42.17
N GLU A 6 -38.77 -2.56 41.37
CA GLU A 6 -38.93 -3.43 40.20
C GLU A 6 -37.72 -3.30 39.27
N GLN A 7 -36.99 -4.39 39.07
CA GLN A 7 -36.00 -4.52 38.04
C GLN A 7 -36.72 -4.54 36.69
N ASN A 8 -36.54 -3.50 35.92
CA ASN A 8 -36.96 -3.40 34.51
C ASN A 8 -36.20 -4.46 33.72
N PRO A 9 -36.83 -5.49 33.13
CA PRO A 9 -36.13 -6.44 32.25
C PRO A 9 -35.67 -5.70 31.01
N GLY A 10 -34.34 -5.65 30.81
CA GLY A 10 -33.66 -5.02 29.66
C GLY A 10 -34.35 -5.40 28.35
N ASN A 11 -34.61 -4.40 27.54
CA ASN A 11 -35.21 -4.55 26.21
C ASN A 11 -34.33 -5.45 25.33
N PRO A 12 -34.80 -6.59 24.79
CA PRO A 12 -34.00 -7.51 23.98
C PRO A 12 -33.55 -6.92 22.62
N ARG A 13 -33.75 -5.61 22.38
CA ARG A 13 -33.40 -4.95 21.11
C ARG A 13 -31.98 -4.38 21.06
N ASP A 14 -31.23 -4.38 22.18
CA ASP A 14 -29.89 -3.76 22.23
C ASP A 14 -28.75 -4.67 21.76
N ASP A 15 -29.00 -5.97 21.56
CA ASP A 15 -27.97 -6.95 21.13
C ASP A 15 -27.95 -7.24 19.62
N GLN A 16 -28.73 -6.52 18.81
CA GLN A 16 -28.66 -6.72 17.36
C GLN A 16 -27.51 -5.88 16.77
N PRO A 17 -26.65 -6.48 15.94
CA PRO A 17 -25.60 -5.74 15.26
C PRO A 17 -26.23 -4.63 14.40
N GLN A 18 -25.94 -3.40 14.75
CA GLN A 18 -26.47 -2.24 14.02
C GLN A 18 -25.63 -2.06 12.75
N SER A 19 -26.22 -2.43 11.61
CA SER A 19 -25.68 -2.15 10.29
C SER A 19 -26.47 -0.99 9.67
N GLN A 20 -25.77 0.07 9.30
CA GLN A 20 -26.37 1.22 8.63
C GLN A 20 -25.73 1.40 7.25
N GLU A 21 -26.54 1.40 6.20
CA GLU A 21 -26.11 1.75 4.85
C GLU A 21 -25.79 3.26 4.80
N VAL A 22 -24.53 3.58 4.50
CA VAL A 22 -24.08 4.96 4.32
C VAL A 22 -23.94 5.26 2.84
N ARG A 23 -24.78 6.18 2.34
CA ARG A 23 -24.69 6.67 0.96
C ARG A 23 -23.80 7.92 0.92
N HIS A 24 -22.69 7.83 0.20
CA HIS A 24 -21.83 8.97 -0.04
C HIS A 24 -22.40 9.83 -1.18
N THR A 25 -22.68 11.09 -0.88
CA THR A 25 -22.87 12.10 -1.92
C THR A 25 -21.46 12.58 -2.35
N PRO A 26 -21.14 12.65 -3.64
CA PRO A 26 -19.84 13.14 -4.11
C PRO A 26 -19.73 14.66 -3.85
N VAL A 27 -19.43 15.00 -2.59
CA VAL A 27 -18.89 16.31 -2.21
C VAL A 27 -17.39 16.20 -2.39
N GLY A 28 -16.74 17.21 -3.00
CA GLY A 28 -15.31 17.17 -3.33
C GLY A 28 -14.46 16.65 -2.16
N ALA A 29 -13.44 15.86 -2.47
CA ALA A 29 -12.54 15.32 -1.47
C ALA A 29 -11.75 16.44 -0.78
N LEU A 30 -11.66 16.38 0.54
CA LEU A 30 -10.79 17.26 1.30
C LEU A 30 -9.33 17.00 0.93
N VAL A 31 -8.55 18.05 0.72
CA VAL A 31 -7.10 17.95 0.52
C VAL A 31 -6.38 18.32 1.82
N PRO A 32 -5.85 17.35 2.58
CA PRO A 32 -5.09 17.64 3.79
C PRO A 32 -3.81 18.42 3.48
N ALA A 33 -3.38 19.31 4.38
CA ALA A 33 -2.23 20.19 4.16
C ALA A 33 -0.93 19.42 3.82
N HIS A 34 -0.70 18.24 4.44
CA HIS A 34 0.49 17.43 4.23
C HIS A 34 0.55 16.74 2.85
N VAL A 35 -0.58 16.61 2.13
CA VAL A 35 -0.63 16.07 0.75
C VAL A 35 -0.83 17.15 -0.30
N ALA A 36 -1.11 18.40 0.11
CA ALA A 36 -1.46 19.48 -0.83
C ALA A 36 -0.36 19.80 -1.83
N SER A 37 0.92 19.74 -1.41
CA SER A 37 2.08 19.97 -2.28
C SER A 37 2.29 18.87 -3.31
N GLY A 38 1.75 17.68 -3.07
CA GLY A 38 1.94 16.50 -3.90
C GLY A 38 3.37 15.97 -3.94
N THR A 39 3.54 14.87 -4.67
CA THR A 39 4.83 14.20 -4.85
C THR A 39 5.13 14.07 -6.34
N PHE A 40 6.29 14.53 -6.79
CA PHE A 40 6.72 14.35 -8.17
C PHE A 40 7.25 12.94 -8.39
N SER A 41 6.96 12.38 -9.56
CA SER A 41 7.36 11.03 -9.97
C SER A 41 7.86 11.03 -11.42
N THR A 42 8.84 10.17 -11.70
CA THR A 42 9.42 9.98 -13.03
C THR A 42 8.99 8.67 -13.70
N GLY A 43 8.16 7.87 -13.03
CA GLY A 43 7.64 6.61 -13.55
C GLY A 43 6.86 5.85 -12.49
N ALA A 44 6.35 4.68 -12.85
CA ALA A 44 5.64 3.83 -11.92
C ALA A 44 5.90 2.34 -12.20
N VAL A 45 5.71 1.53 -11.16
CA VAL A 45 5.64 0.07 -11.20
C VAL A 45 4.28 -0.35 -10.68
N VAL A 46 3.65 -1.32 -11.34
CA VAL A 46 2.36 -1.87 -10.91
C VAL A 46 2.58 -3.33 -10.53
N LEU A 47 2.29 -3.64 -9.28
CA LEU A 47 2.26 -5.00 -8.76
C LEU A 47 0.81 -5.44 -8.56
N GLN A 48 0.57 -6.73 -8.75
CA GLN A 48 -0.72 -7.34 -8.46
C GLN A 48 -0.58 -8.35 -7.33
N GLY A 49 -1.37 -8.17 -6.28
CA GLY A 49 -1.57 -9.16 -5.23
C GLY A 49 -2.72 -10.10 -5.54
N GLN A 50 -3.19 -10.80 -4.53
CA GLN A 50 -4.38 -11.65 -4.63
C GLN A 50 -5.68 -10.84 -4.59
N HIS A 51 -5.72 -9.81 -3.76
CA HIS A 51 -6.91 -9.00 -3.48
C HIS A 51 -6.70 -7.50 -3.72
N GLU A 52 -5.48 -7.07 -4.05
CA GLU A 52 -5.09 -5.68 -4.21
C GLU A 52 -4.10 -5.49 -5.36
N PHE A 53 -3.99 -4.25 -5.79
CA PHE A 53 -2.91 -3.76 -6.63
C PHE A 53 -2.09 -2.75 -5.84
N ILE A 54 -0.78 -2.78 -6.04
CA ILE A 54 0.14 -1.79 -5.52
C ILE A 54 0.71 -1.02 -6.71
N VAL A 55 0.55 0.31 -6.67
CA VAL A 55 1.16 1.21 -7.65
C VAL A 55 2.23 2.02 -6.97
N ASP A 56 3.50 1.71 -7.28
CA ASP A 56 4.66 2.41 -6.76
C ASP A 56 5.11 3.47 -7.76
N PHE A 57 4.98 4.72 -7.36
CA PHE A 57 5.49 5.85 -8.12
C PHE A 57 6.96 6.08 -7.76
N LEU A 58 7.80 6.16 -8.78
CA LEU A 58 9.26 6.14 -8.62
C LEU A 58 9.87 7.52 -8.90
N LEU A 59 10.89 7.87 -8.11
CA LEU A 59 11.81 8.97 -8.41
C LEU A 59 13.16 8.38 -8.83
N ARG A 60 13.47 8.51 -10.14
CA ARG A 60 14.66 7.91 -10.79
C ARG A 60 15.76 8.93 -11.06
N MET A 61 15.75 10.06 -10.37
CA MET A 61 16.71 11.14 -10.60
C MET A 61 18.04 10.93 -9.87
N GLN A 62 18.11 9.94 -9.01
CA GLN A 62 19.32 9.61 -8.21
C GLN A 62 19.42 8.10 -7.97
N GLN A 63 20.60 7.64 -7.57
CA GLN A 63 20.80 6.24 -7.18
C GLN A 63 21.03 6.15 -5.65
N PRO A 64 20.41 5.16 -4.97
CA PRO A 64 19.39 4.25 -5.49
C PRO A 64 18.11 4.99 -5.87
N GLN A 65 17.37 4.46 -6.86
CA GLN A 65 16.05 4.96 -7.21
C GLN A 65 15.12 4.81 -5.99
N GLN A 66 14.15 5.73 -5.84
CA GLN A 66 13.28 5.75 -4.66
C GLN A 66 11.82 5.52 -5.03
N VAL A 67 11.10 4.83 -4.14
CA VAL A 67 9.64 4.85 -4.15
C VAL A 67 9.19 6.17 -3.54
N ALA A 68 8.67 7.06 -4.38
CA ALA A 68 8.20 8.39 -3.98
C ALA A 68 6.81 8.33 -3.31
N ALA A 69 5.92 7.48 -3.83
CA ALA A 69 4.62 7.18 -3.25
C ALA A 69 4.22 5.74 -3.57
N ARG A 70 3.58 5.06 -2.61
CA ARG A 70 2.99 3.71 -2.77
C ARG A 70 1.50 3.80 -2.54
N ILE A 71 0.72 3.34 -3.52
CA ILE A 71 -0.74 3.38 -3.47
C ILE A 71 -1.27 1.95 -3.53
N VAL A 72 -2.17 1.61 -2.62
CA VAL A 72 -2.84 0.31 -2.56
C VAL A 72 -4.29 0.47 -2.97
N MET A 73 -4.73 -0.27 -3.98
CA MET A 73 -6.08 -0.17 -4.54
C MET A 73 -6.70 -1.55 -4.77
N PRO A 74 -8.01 -1.70 -4.49
CA PRO A 74 -8.73 -2.93 -4.84
C PRO A 74 -8.93 -3.05 -6.37
N PRO A 75 -9.07 -4.29 -6.91
CA PRO A 75 -9.18 -4.54 -8.35
C PRO A 75 -10.27 -3.74 -9.08
N PRO A 76 -11.50 -3.55 -8.53
CA PRO A 76 -12.52 -2.74 -9.19
C PRO A 76 -12.10 -1.27 -9.40
N VAL A 77 -11.31 -0.71 -8.48
CA VAL A 77 -10.80 0.66 -8.58
C VAL A 77 -9.74 0.78 -9.67
N ILE A 78 -8.91 -0.25 -9.86
CA ILE A 78 -7.93 -0.30 -10.97
C ILE A 78 -8.65 -0.28 -12.32
N ALA A 79 -9.76 -1.01 -12.49
CA ALA A 79 -10.54 -0.97 -13.71
C ALA A 79 -11.06 0.45 -14.02
N GLN A 80 -11.58 1.13 -13.01
CA GLN A 80 -12.05 2.52 -13.11
C GLN A 80 -10.88 3.49 -13.39
N PHE A 81 -9.74 3.29 -12.74
CA PHE A 81 -8.54 4.10 -12.97
C PHE A 81 -8.03 3.97 -14.40
N ILE A 82 -7.96 2.76 -14.95
CA ILE A 82 -7.59 2.50 -16.35
C ILE A 82 -8.50 3.30 -17.30
N GLN A 83 -9.82 3.21 -17.11
CA GLN A 83 -10.78 3.92 -17.93
C GLN A 83 -10.62 5.45 -17.80
N ALA A 84 -10.56 5.96 -16.58
CA ALA A 84 -10.41 7.39 -16.34
C ALA A 84 -9.09 7.94 -16.91
N LEU A 85 -7.99 7.19 -16.76
CA LEU A 85 -6.69 7.60 -17.32
C LEU A 85 -6.70 7.60 -18.85
N GLN A 86 -7.31 6.59 -19.47
CA GLN A 86 -7.48 6.55 -20.93
C GLN A 86 -8.25 7.76 -21.44
N ASP A 87 -9.39 8.10 -20.79
CA ASP A 87 -10.23 9.22 -21.20
C ASP A 87 -9.50 10.57 -21.03
N ASN A 88 -8.71 10.70 -19.94
CA ASN A 88 -7.93 11.92 -19.70
C ASN A 88 -6.74 12.04 -20.65
N LEU A 89 -6.07 10.94 -21.01
CA LEU A 89 -5.02 10.95 -22.04
C LEU A 89 -5.59 11.37 -23.40
N LYS A 90 -6.76 10.85 -23.78
CA LYS A 90 -7.43 11.30 -25.01
C LYS A 90 -7.75 12.79 -24.97
N LYS A 91 -8.35 13.30 -23.89
CA LYS A 91 -8.63 14.74 -23.74
C LYS A 91 -7.37 15.59 -23.79
N HIS A 92 -6.26 15.07 -23.24
CA HIS A 92 -4.96 15.74 -23.31
C HIS A 92 -4.46 15.81 -24.75
N GLU A 93 -4.47 14.67 -25.49
CA GLU A 93 -4.02 14.61 -26.88
C GLU A 93 -4.91 15.47 -27.80
N ASP A 94 -6.22 15.49 -27.59
CA ASP A 94 -7.17 16.34 -28.32
C ASP A 94 -6.87 17.86 -28.14
N ARG A 95 -6.33 18.25 -26.97
CA ARG A 95 -6.08 19.65 -26.63
C ARG A 95 -4.66 20.11 -26.88
N PHE A 96 -3.67 19.27 -26.65
CA PHE A 96 -2.25 19.62 -26.64
C PHE A 96 -1.43 18.92 -27.73
N GLY A 97 -2.05 18.00 -28.46
CA GLY A 97 -1.40 17.18 -29.48
C GLY A 97 -0.93 15.82 -28.94
N GLU A 98 -0.46 14.99 -29.84
CA GLU A 98 -0.04 13.62 -29.55
C GLU A 98 1.11 13.57 -28.55
N ILE A 99 0.99 12.69 -27.55
CA ILE A 99 2.07 12.41 -26.59
C ILE A 99 3.10 11.50 -27.27
N LEU A 100 4.20 12.09 -27.70
CA LEU A 100 5.31 11.35 -28.32
C LEU A 100 6.11 10.62 -27.25
N LEU A 101 6.17 9.30 -27.34
CA LEU A 101 7.04 8.50 -26.49
C LEU A 101 8.44 8.44 -27.10
N PRO A 102 9.52 8.52 -26.30
CA PRO A 102 10.86 8.23 -26.77
C PRO A 102 10.91 6.82 -27.35
N THR A 103 11.56 6.67 -28.50
CA THR A 103 11.79 5.33 -29.09
C THR A 103 12.45 4.43 -28.04
N PRO A 104 11.86 3.27 -27.71
CA PRO A 104 12.50 2.36 -26.79
C PRO A 104 13.87 1.97 -27.34
N PRO A 105 14.89 1.82 -26.49
CA PRO A 105 16.17 1.25 -26.91
C PRO A 105 15.92 -0.12 -27.55
N VAL A 106 16.69 -0.44 -28.58
CA VAL A 106 16.58 -1.74 -29.26
C VAL A 106 16.60 -2.84 -28.19
N PRO A 107 15.61 -3.74 -28.17
CA PRO A 107 15.58 -4.79 -27.16
C PRO A 107 16.86 -5.62 -27.27
N ASN A 108 17.62 -5.68 -26.20
CA ASN A 108 18.71 -6.64 -26.11
C ASN A 108 18.07 -8.04 -26.01
N PRO A 109 18.25 -8.94 -26.99
CA PRO A 109 17.65 -10.26 -26.95
C PRO A 109 18.10 -11.11 -25.76
N ASP A 110 19.26 -10.78 -25.18
CA ASP A 110 19.81 -11.45 -24.00
C ASP A 110 19.43 -10.82 -22.68
N ALA A 111 18.68 -9.71 -22.69
CA ALA A 111 18.20 -9.07 -21.47
C ALA A 111 17.12 -9.95 -20.83
N GLN A 112 17.49 -10.68 -19.78
CA GLN A 112 16.54 -11.36 -18.94
C GLN A 112 15.56 -10.32 -18.37
N ARG A 113 14.26 -10.61 -18.44
CA ARG A 113 13.24 -9.77 -17.78
C ARG A 113 13.54 -9.78 -16.28
N GLN A 114 13.91 -8.63 -15.76
CA GLN A 114 14.09 -8.48 -14.31
C GLN A 114 12.83 -8.92 -13.58
N SER A 115 13.01 -9.76 -12.56
CA SER A 115 11.91 -10.10 -11.67
C SER A 115 11.47 -8.86 -10.85
N ALA A 116 10.28 -8.90 -10.27
CA ALA A 116 9.88 -7.83 -9.35
C ALA A 116 10.85 -7.72 -8.17
N GLN A 117 11.40 -8.83 -7.68
CA GLN A 117 12.37 -8.86 -6.60
C GLN A 117 13.67 -8.14 -7.01
N ASP A 118 14.26 -8.48 -8.16
CA ASP A 118 15.51 -7.85 -8.65
C ASP A 118 15.33 -6.32 -8.82
N LEU A 119 14.12 -5.88 -9.19
CA LEU A 119 13.83 -4.47 -9.29
C LEU A 119 13.78 -3.81 -7.89
N TYR A 120 13.11 -4.45 -6.92
CA TYR A 120 12.97 -3.91 -5.57
C TYR A 120 14.28 -3.93 -4.78
N ASP A 121 15.19 -4.86 -5.04
CA ASP A 121 16.53 -4.88 -4.46
C ASP A 121 17.37 -3.65 -4.87
N GLN A 122 17.01 -3.00 -5.99
CA GLN A 122 17.66 -1.79 -6.48
C GLN A 122 16.90 -0.50 -6.09
N LEU A 123 15.72 -0.63 -5.47
CA LEU A 123 14.90 0.50 -5.05
C LEU A 123 15.06 0.79 -3.56
N LYS A 124 15.09 2.06 -3.22
CA LYS A 124 14.95 2.50 -1.83
C LYS A 124 13.45 2.67 -1.53
N LEU A 125 12.92 1.78 -0.72
CA LEU A 125 11.60 1.89 -0.12
C LEU A 125 11.77 2.30 1.35
N ALA A 126 11.38 3.52 1.69
CA ALA A 126 11.47 4.02 3.05
C ALA A 126 10.38 3.39 3.94
N ASP A 127 10.71 3.15 5.21
CA ASP A 127 9.83 2.43 6.15
C ASP A 127 8.44 3.08 6.26
N GLU A 128 8.37 4.42 6.27
CA GLU A 128 7.11 5.16 6.34
C GLU A 128 6.22 4.99 5.09
N LYS A 129 6.78 4.47 3.99
CA LYS A 129 6.05 4.22 2.74
C LYS A 129 5.77 2.74 2.50
N MET A 130 6.34 1.87 3.32
CA MET A 130 6.26 0.41 3.12
C MET A 130 4.81 -0.11 3.14
N SER A 131 3.99 0.38 4.07
CA SER A 131 2.57 0.00 4.16
C SER A 131 1.71 0.56 3.02
N GLY A 132 2.18 1.62 2.34
CA GLY A 132 1.43 2.30 1.32
C GLY A 132 0.23 3.09 1.84
N VAL A 133 -0.46 3.76 0.91
CA VAL A 133 -1.66 4.55 1.16
C VAL A 133 -2.82 3.89 0.41
N TYR A 134 -3.90 3.57 1.13
CA TYR A 134 -5.11 3.03 0.52
C TYR A 134 -5.88 4.10 -0.26
N ALA A 135 -6.39 3.73 -1.45
CA ALA A 135 -7.30 4.56 -2.22
C ALA A 135 -8.40 3.71 -2.88
N ASN A 136 -9.63 4.21 -2.83
CA ASN A 136 -10.78 3.59 -3.50
C ASN A 136 -11.44 4.50 -4.54
N ALA A 137 -10.82 5.64 -4.84
CA ALA A 137 -11.15 6.51 -5.97
C ALA A 137 -9.91 7.28 -6.44
N VAL A 138 -9.91 7.73 -7.69
CA VAL A 138 -8.85 8.55 -8.27
C VAL A 138 -9.46 9.70 -9.04
N MET A 139 -8.98 10.91 -8.82
CA MET A 139 -9.28 12.08 -9.63
C MET A 139 -8.03 12.45 -10.45
N ILE A 140 -8.22 12.72 -11.74
CA ILE A 140 -7.13 13.01 -12.68
C ILE A 140 -7.29 14.41 -13.22
N GLY A 141 -6.23 15.22 -13.07
CA GLY A 141 -6.07 16.49 -13.75
C GLY A 141 -4.87 16.44 -14.69
N HIS A 142 -4.80 17.36 -15.65
CA HIS A 142 -3.63 17.48 -16.51
C HIS A 142 -3.40 18.90 -17.01
N THR A 143 -2.15 19.24 -17.25
CA THR A 143 -1.66 20.40 -18.00
C THR A 143 -1.14 19.94 -19.37
N GLY A 144 -0.47 20.79 -20.11
CA GLY A 144 0.19 20.38 -21.37
C GLY A 144 1.38 19.44 -21.18
N SER A 145 1.99 19.42 -20.00
CA SER A 145 3.23 18.66 -19.72
C SER A 145 3.07 17.57 -18.66
N GLU A 146 2.15 17.73 -17.68
CA GLU A 146 2.01 16.84 -16.55
C GLU A 146 0.57 16.38 -16.33
N PHE A 147 0.45 15.21 -15.72
CA PHE A 147 -0.75 14.68 -15.09
C PHE A 147 -0.65 14.77 -13.59
N SER A 148 -1.74 15.11 -12.92
CA SER A 148 -1.90 15.03 -11.49
C SER A 148 -2.91 13.93 -11.14
N PHE A 149 -2.56 13.10 -10.18
CA PHE A 149 -3.41 12.03 -9.65
C PHE A 149 -3.69 12.31 -8.18
N ASP A 150 -4.95 12.57 -7.85
CA ASP A 150 -5.43 12.62 -6.49
C ASP A 150 -6.02 11.26 -6.14
N PHE A 151 -5.27 10.49 -5.37
CA PHE A 151 -5.73 9.21 -4.82
C PHE A 151 -6.57 9.48 -3.59
N ILE A 152 -7.82 9.03 -3.61
CA ILE A 152 -8.84 9.43 -2.64
C ILE A 152 -9.28 8.22 -1.84
N THR A 153 -9.40 8.41 -0.54
CA THR A 153 -10.08 7.49 0.35
C THR A 153 -11.47 8.03 0.64
N THR A 154 -12.48 7.29 0.15
CA THR A 154 -13.88 7.65 0.29
C THR A 154 -14.48 6.84 1.43
N PHE A 155 -14.42 7.37 2.66
CA PHE A 155 -15.02 6.79 3.85
C PHE A 155 -15.96 7.81 4.52
N PHE A 156 -16.96 7.29 5.22
CA PHE A 156 -17.79 8.14 6.08
C PHE A 156 -16.93 8.73 7.23
N PRO A 157 -17.11 9.99 7.62
CA PRO A 157 -18.10 10.95 7.12
C PRO A 157 -17.65 11.80 5.93
N LYS A 158 -16.37 11.76 5.53
CA LYS A 158 -15.81 12.64 4.48
C LYS A 158 -14.78 11.92 3.64
N SER A 159 -14.77 12.20 2.34
CA SER A 159 -13.71 11.78 1.44
C SER A 159 -12.48 12.70 1.59
N ALA A 160 -11.29 12.11 1.51
CA ALA A 160 -10.03 12.85 1.59
C ALA A 160 -9.04 12.37 0.53
N VAL A 161 -8.23 13.29 0.00
CA VAL A 161 -7.06 12.95 -0.81
C VAL A 161 -6.01 12.38 0.12
N SER A 162 -5.69 11.10 -0.07
CA SER A 162 -4.71 10.36 0.73
C SER A 162 -3.29 10.50 0.18
N SER A 163 -3.18 10.71 -1.14
CA SER A 163 -1.92 10.99 -1.82
C SER A 163 -2.16 11.78 -3.10
N ARG A 164 -1.29 12.74 -3.41
CA ARG A 164 -1.26 13.47 -4.67
C ARG A 164 0.06 13.22 -5.37
N VAL A 165 0.01 12.79 -6.64
CA VAL A 165 1.21 12.48 -7.42
C VAL A 165 1.19 13.23 -8.73
N PHE A 166 2.34 13.81 -9.11
CA PHE A 166 2.56 14.42 -10.42
C PHE A 166 3.44 13.53 -11.29
N LEU A 167 3.08 13.40 -12.55
CA LEU A 167 3.76 12.54 -13.51
C LEU A 167 3.75 13.19 -14.89
N ALA A 168 4.89 13.21 -15.58
CA ALA A 168 4.97 13.73 -16.94
C ALA A 168 4.02 12.96 -17.88
N ALA A 169 3.44 13.65 -18.85
CA ALA A 169 2.45 13.11 -19.80
C ALA A 169 2.92 11.81 -20.48
N GLN A 170 4.19 11.75 -20.90
CA GLN A 170 4.79 10.54 -21.48
C GLN A 170 4.76 9.35 -20.51
N ASN A 171 5.01 9.61 -19.24
CA ASN A 171 5.01 8.55 -18.22
C ASN A 171 3.59 8.14 -17.80
N ALA A 172 2.61 9.06 -17.91
CA ALA A 172 1.20 8.73 -17.73
C ALA A 172 0.69 7.73 -18.79
N LYS A 173 1.14 7.88 -20.05
CA LYS A 173 0.86 6.91 -21.13
C LYS A 173 1.45 5.53 -20.82
N ARG A 174 2.70 5.48 -20.31
CA ARG A 174 3.35 4.23 -19.87
C ARG A 174 2.67 3.60 -18.65
N LEU A 175 2.20 4.44 -17.72
CA LEU A 175 1.42 3.96 -16.56
C LEU A 175 0.14 3.27 -17.01
N LEU A 176 -0.59 3.83 -17.99
CA LEU A 176 -1.79 3.19 -18.54
C LEU A 176 -1.49 1.80 -19.10
N ASP A 177 -0.38 1.65 -19.85
CA ASP A 177 0.02 0.36 -20.41
C ASP A 177 0.37 -0.66 -19.32
N SER A 178 1.07 -0.22 -18.27
CA SER A 178 1.42 -1.06 -17.12
C SER A 178 0.18 -1.51 -16.33
N LEU A 179 -0.77 -0.60 -16.07
CA LEU A 179 -2.04 -0.91 -15.40
C LEU A 179 -2.85 -1.91 -16.21
N ARG A 180 -2.98 -1.71 -17.53
CA ARG A 180 -3.69 -2.64 -18.41
C ARG A 180 -3.04 -4.02 -18.45
N HIS A 181 -1.71 -4.07 -18.48
CA HIS A 181 -0.98 -5.33 -18.48
C HIS A 181 -1.22 -6.10 -17.19
N ALA A 182 -1.01 -5.45 -16.05
CA ALA A 182 -1.22 -6.06 -14.73
C ALA A 182 -2.70 -6.50 -14.52
N TYR A 183 -3.66 -5.66 -14.94
CA TYR A 183 -5.08 -5.99 -14.80
C TYR A 183 -5.50 -7.18 -15.67
N ARG A 184 -4.98 -7.30 -16.90
CA ARG A 184 -5.21 -8.49 -17.75
C ARG A 184 -4.62 -9.76 -17.13
N GLN A 185 -3.43 -9.68 -16.55
CA GLN A 185 -2.83 -10.81 -15.84
C GLN A 185 -3.68 -11.24 -14.63
N PHE A 186 -4.21 -10.28 -13.90
CA PHE A 186 -5.11 -10.53 -12.77
C PHE A 186 -6.38 -11.24 -13.21
N GLN A 187 -7.02 -10.78 -14.31
CA GLN A 187 -8.23 -11.39 -14.86
C GLN A 187 -8.01 -12.81 -15.41
N ASN A 188 -6.83 -13.08 -15.96
CA ASN A 188 -6.47 -14.38 -16.54
C ASN A 188 -5.90 -15.36 -15.51
N ARG A 189 -5.88 -15.01 -14.22
CA ARG A 189 -5.44 -15.92 -13.17
C ARG A 189 -6.44 -17.07 -13.07
N PRO A 190 -6.00 -18.35 -13.15
CA PRO A 190 -6.89 -19.49 -12.95
C PRO A 190 -7.51 -19.42 -11.55
N GLU A 191 -8.83 -19.56 -11.46
CA GLU A 191 -9.58 -19.53 -10.19
C GLU A 191 -9.09 -20.58 -9.16
N ASN A 192 -8.42 -21.61 -9.63
CA ASN A 192 -7.92 -22.73 -8.82
C ASN A 192 -6.51 -22.52 -8.24
N ALA A 193 -5.93 -21.33 -8.32
CA ALA A 193 -4.63 -21.06 -7.67
C ALA A 193 -4.70 -21.13 -6.13
N ALA A 194 -5.90 -21.07 -5.55
CA ALA A 194 -6.14 -21.27 -4.12
C ALA A 194 -6.22 -22.76 -3.71
N ASP A 195 -6.47 -23.67 -4.65
CA ASP A 195 -6.64 -25.11 -4.41
C ASP A 195 -5.37 -25.94 -4.72
N LEU A 196 -4.26 -25.29 -5.06
CA LEU A 196 -3.00 -25.99 -5.25
C LEU A 196 -2.49 -26.53 -3.91
N PRO A 197 -2.11 -27.82 -3.84
CA PRO A 197 -1.53 -28.37 -2.61
C PRO A 197 -0.32 -27.56 -2.15
N PRO A 198 -0.08 -27.42 -0.83
CA PRO A 198 1.11 -26.75 -0.33
C PRO A 198 2.37 -27.35 -0.97
N GLY A 199 3.14 -26.53 -1.69
CA GLY A 199 4.36 -26.97 -2.38
C GLY A 199 4.34 -26.92 -3.92
N THR A 200 3.18 -26.63 -4.55
CA THR A 200 3.06 -26.49 -6.03
C THR A 200 3.09 -25.03 -6.51
N LEU A 201 3.35 -24.06 -5.63
CA LEU A 201 3.53 -22.66 -6.04
C LEU A 201 4.82 -22.53 -6.88
N PRO A 202 4.76 -21.85 -8.04
CA PRO A 202 5.98 -21.59 -8.81
C PRO A 202 6.98 -20.79 -7.97
N PRO A 203 8.29 -20.97 -8.19
CA PRO A 203 9.32 -20.22 -7.46
C PRO A 203 9.06 -18.71 -7.58
N GLY A 204 8.89 -18.03 -6.44
CA GLY A 204 8.58 -16.59 -6.36
C GLY A 204 7.16 -16.22 -5.97
N ALA A 205 6.26 -17.18 -5.74
CA ALA A 205 4.88 -16.89 -5.33
C ALA A 205 4.71 -16.62 -3.80
N LEU A 206 5.71 -16.94 -2.98
CA LEU A 206 5.76 -16.60 -1.57
C LEU A 206 6.75 -15.45 -1.35
N PRO A 207 6.40 -14.44 -0.55
CA PRO A 207 7.38 -13.44 -0.13
C PRO A 207 8.50 -14.14 0.65
N PRO A 208 9.77 -13.70 0.50
CA PRO A 208 10.89 -14.26 1.26
C PRO A 208 10.59 -14.15 2.77
N GLY A 209 10.63 -15.27 3.49
CA GLY A 209 10.35 -15.34 4.92
C GLY A 209 8.93 -15.73 5.32
N ALA A 210 8.02 -15.96 4.39
CA ALA A 210 6.72 -16.55 4.72
C ALA A 210 6.89 -18.05 4.98
N LEU A 211 6.81 -18.46 6.24
CA LEU A 211 6.74 -19.86 6.60
C LEU A 211 5.34 -20.41 6.28
N PRO A 212 5.23 -21.60 5.69
CA PRO A 212 3.93 -22.24 5.50
C PRO A 212 3.23 -22.43 6.87
N PRO A 213 1.88 -22.38 6.90
CA PRO A 213 1.14 -22.60 8.15
C PRO A 213 1.55 -23.93 8.80
N GLY A 214 2.08 -23.86 10.02
CA GLY A 214 2.56 -25.03 10.76
C GLY A 214 4.07 -25.32 10.68
N ALA A 215 4.85 -24.55 9.94
CA ALA A 215 6.32 -24.65 10.01
C ALA A 215 6.86 -23.85 11.19
N MET A 216 7.63 -24.48 12.05
CA MET A 216 8.40 -23.79 13.09
C MET A 216 9.61 -23.10 12.47
N PRO A 217 10.01 -21.89 12.91
CA PRO A 217 11.26 -21.27 12.49
C PRO A 217 12.44 -22.19 12.83
N PRO A 218 13.52 -22.19 12.01
CA PRO A 218 14.64 -23.12 12.18
C PRO A 218 15.37 -23.00 13.53
N ASP A 219 15.17 -21.90 14.27
CA ASP A 219 15.76 -21.65 15.58
C ASP A 219 14.78 -21.85 16.76
N ALA A 220 13.59 -22.40 16.54
CA ALA A 220 12.64 -22.67 17.59
C ALA A 220 12.98 -24.02 18.25
N VAL A 221 13.42 -23.98 19.49
CA VAL A 221 13.64 -25.18 20.33
C VAL A 221 12.28 -25.76 20.72
N PRO A 222 12.04 -27.09 20.56
CA PRO A 222 10.80 -27.71 20.98
C PRO A 222 10.58 -27.50 22.49
N PRO A 223 9.33 -27.38 22.97
CA PRO A 223 9.04 -27.10 24.40
C PRO A 223 9.54 -28.14 25.38
N ASP A 224 9.88 -29.36 24.95
CA ASP A 224 10.36 -30.43 25.81
C ASP A 224 11.89 -30.43 26.06
N ASP A 225 12.66 -29.55 25.40
CA ASP A 225 14.12 -29.45 25.51
C ASP A 225 14.61 -28.14 26.17
N MET A 226 13.77 -27.42 26.89
CA MET A 226 14.23 -26.27 27.67
C MET A 226 14.91 -26.74 28.95
N PRO A 227 16.19 -26.39 29.20
CA PRO A 227 16.84 -26.67 30.48
C PRO A 227 16.10 -25.90 31.59
N GLU A 228 15.81 -26.61 32.72
CA GLU A 228 15.23 -26.01 33.90
C GLU A 228 16.07 -24.80 34.34
N GLN A 229 15.44 -23.64 34.43
CA GLN A 229 16.09 -22.45 34.99
C GLN A 229 16.39 -22.72 36.49
N PRO A 230 17.58 -22.39 36.97
CA PRO A 230 17.86 -22.45 38.41
C PRO A 230 16.98 -21.41 39.14
N ASP A 231 16.37 -21.86 40.23
CA ASP A 231 15.53 -21.08 41.13
C ASP A 231 16.42 -20.08 41.91
N ASP A 232 16.53 -18.86 41.39
CA ASP A 232 17.18 -17.75 42.09
C ASP A 232 16.21 -17.16 43.12
N GLY A 233 16.42 -17.56 44.39
CA GLY A 233 15.74 -17.00 45.53
C GLY A 233 15.93 -15.48 45.68
N PRO A 234 15.08 -14.80 46.48
CA PRO A 234 15.02 -13.36 46.54
C PRO A 234 16.27 -12.73 47.13
N SER A 235 16.98 -11.90 46.37
CA SER A 235 18.04 -11.03 46.89
C SER A 235 17.45 -9.67 47.25
N ASP A 236 17.34 -9.42 48.55
CA ASP A 236 17.09 -8.11 49.15
C ASP A 236 18.32 -7.22 48.98
N GLY A 237 18.22 -6.19 48.08
CA GLY A 237 19.17 -5.10 47.97
C GLY A 237 18.46 -3.83 47.50
N PRO A 238 18.74 -2.62 48.10
CA PRO A 238 18.03 -1.40 47.79
C PRO A 238 18.42 -0.83 46.41
N PRO A 239 17.53 -0.10 45.71
CA PRO A 239 17.76 0.41 44.39
C PRO A 239 18.78 1.58 44.43
N THR A 240 19.84 1.47 43.66
CA THR A 240 20.75 2.58 43.34
C THR A 240 20.21 3.36 42.14
N ASP A 241 20.03 4.65 42.35
CA ASP A 241 19.53 5.66 41.39
C ASP A 241 20.59 5.94 40.29
N PRO A 242 20.28 5.83 38.98
CA PRO A 242 21.24 6.08 37.88
C PRO A 242 21.18 7.46 37.27
N PHE A 243 20.54 8.48 37.88
CA PHE A 243 20.52 9.83 37.31
C PHE A 243 21.38 10.81 38.10
N GLY A 244 22.71 10.77 37.84
CA GLY A 244 23.66 11.82 38.15
C GLY A 244 23.46 13.01 37.20
N GLY A 245 23.13 14.17 37.79
CA GLY A 245 22.81 15.41 37.07
C GLY A 245 23.93 15.97 36.18
N TYR A 246 23.52 16.52 35.07
CA TYR A 246 24.33 17.42 34.23
C TYR A 246 23.88 18.86 34.49
N HIS A 247 24.77 19.66 35.09
CA HIS A 247 24.64 21.11 35.15
C HIS A 247 25.35 21.73 33.94
N PRO A 248 24.75 22.65 33.20
CA PRO A 248 25.49 23.49 32.25
C PRO A 248 25.99 24.76 32.96
N GLU A 249 27.30 24.93 33.04
CA GLU A 249 27.88 26.22 33.34
C GLU A 249 28.04 27.08 32.06
N ASN A 250 27.69 28.35 32.20
CA ASN A 250 27.86 29.45 31.27
C ASN A 250 29.32 29.68 30.86
N ASN A 251 29.55 29.91 29.55
CA ASN A 251 30.32 31.06 29.08
C ASN A 251 30.04 31.32 27.60
#